data_1e97ea15e3101b74e2ab4b16ce4b6bb4
#
_entry.id   1e97ea15e3101b74e2ab4b16ce4b6bb4
#
_cell.length_a   1.000
_cell.length_b   1.000
_cell.length_c   1.000
_cell.angle_alpha   90.00
_cell.angle_beta   90.00
_cell.angle_gamma   90.00
#
_symmetry.space_group_name_H-M   'P 1'
#
loop_
_entity.id
_entity.type
_entity.pdbx_description
1 polymer ?
#
loop_
_entity_poly.entity_id
_entity_poly.type
_entity_poly.pdbx_seq_one_letter_code
_entity_poly.pdbx_strand_id
1 'polypeptide(L)'
;MTTADYRFCPRCARPLTERADPEHEGGRVRQVCPDDVCGYVHWNNPLPVVAAIVELDGKILLARNAAWPEGMFALITGFLENGETPEAGIAREVFEETALTAEQVTLVGVYEFIRKNELIIAYHVRASGTVALSPELLEYRLVDPPLLRPWRAGTGYALADWMRARGLDFEFVDRPGQ
;
A
#
# COMPACT_ATOMS: atom_id res chain seq x y z
N MET A 1 14.52 -1.09 -4.18
CA MET A 1 15.26 -0.90 -2.92
C MET A 1 15.61 -2.27 -2.43
N THR A 2 16.90 -2.55 -2.25
CA THR A 2 17.35 -3.76 -1.58
C THR A 2 16.74 -3.79 -0.19
N THR A 3 16.20 -4.93 0.21
CA THR A 3 15.80 -5.22 1.59
C THR A 3 16.84 -4.64 2.52
N ALA A 4 16.42 -3.80 3.48
CA ALA A 4 17.33 -3.25 4.46
C ALA A 4 18.03 -4.43 5.15
N ASP A 5 19.31 -4.60 4.88
CA ASP A 5 20.11 -5.62 5.54
C ASP A 5 20.22 -5.23 7.01
N TYR A 6 19.40 -5.87 7.83
CA TYR A 6 19.52 -5.75 9.28
C TYR A 6 20.87 -6.35 9.67
N ARG A 7 21.79 -5.47 10.10
CA ARG A 7 23.14 -5.92 10.52
C ARG A 7 23.18 -6.38 11.97
N PHE A 8 22.28 -5.85 12.79
CA PHE A 8 22.27 -6.09 14.23
C PHE A 8 20.88 -6.56 14.70
N CYS A 9 20.89 -7.42 15.69
CA CYS A 9 19.67 -7.88 16.34
C CYS A 9 18.97 -6.73 17.08
N PRO A 10 17.70 -6.44 16.81
CA PRO A 10 16.96 -5.36 17.47
C PRO A 10 16.66 -5.64 18.95
N ARG A 11 16.84 -6.90 19.42
CA ARG A 11 16.62 -7.28 20.81
C ARG A 11 17.86 -7.15 21.68
N CYS A 12 19.05 -7.50 21.14
CA CYS A 12 20.27 -7.56 21.94
C CYS A 12 21.50 -6.92 21.29
N ALA A 13 21.32 -6.24 20.16
CA ALA A 13 22.36 -5.53 19.40
C ALA A 13 23.54 -6.38 18.89
N ARG A 14 23.50 -7.72 19.01
CA ARG A 14 24.53 -8.59 18.42
C ARG A 14 24.43 -8.58 16.89
N PRO A 15 25.54 -8.71 16.17
CA PRO A 15 25.51 -8.89 14.72
C PRO A 15 24.65 -10.11 14.35
N LEU A 16 23.79 -9.94 13.35
CA LEU A 16 23.00 -11.04 12.79
C LEU A 16 23.89 -11.92 11.90
N THR A 17 23.56 -13.21 11.85
CA THR A 17 24.21 -14.20 10.98
C THR A 17 23.17 -14.84 10.07
N GLU A 18 23.62 -15.35 8.94
CA GLU A 18 22.76 -16.10 8.03
C GLU A 18 22.66 -17.56 8.51
N ARG A 19 21.41 -18.07 8.51
CA ARG A 19 21.12 -19.47 8.79
C ARG A 19 20.06 -19.98 7.82
N ALA A 20 20.29 -21.16 7.25
CA ALA A 20 19.27 -21.85 6.46
C ALA A 20 18.12 -22.28 7.38
N ASP A 21 16.89 -22.03 6.94
CA ASP A 21 15.69 -22.44 7.64
C ASP A 21 15.42 -23.93 7.31
N PRO A 22 15.58 -24.83 8.28
CA PRO A 22 15.45 -26.27 8.03
C PRO A 22 13.98 -26.70 7.80
N GLU A 23 13.02 -25.89 8.19
CA GLU A 23 11.58 -26.20 8.07
C GLU A 23 11.02 -25.83 6.70
N HIS A 24 11.78 -25.13 5.85
CA HIS A 24 11.36 -24.77 4.50
C HIS A 24 12.06 -25.63 3.45
N GLU A 25 11.28 -26.38 2.69
CA GLU A 25 11.76 -27.01 1.45
C GLU A 25 12.39 -25.95 0.53
N GLY A 26 13.68 -26.13 0.19
CA GLY A 26 14.45 -25.19 -0.60
C GLY A 26 15.33 -24.25 0.22
N GLY A 27 15.41 -24.40 1.55
CA GLY A 27 16.42 -23.79 2.41
C GLY A 27 16.49 -22.27 2.34
N ARG A 28 15.36 -21.57 2.62
CA ARG A 28 15.42 -20.11 2.73
C ARG A 28 16.44 -19.69 3.76
N VAL A 29 17.36 -18.83 3.35
CA VAL A 29 18.33 -18.22 4.26
C VAL A 29 17.65 -17.07 5.01
N ARG A 30 17.79 -17.08 6.35
CA ARG A 30 17.27 -16.05 7.25
C ARG A 30 18.40 -15.38 8.00
N GLN A 31 18.27 -14.10 8.28
CA GLN A 31 19.14 -13.42 9.24
C GLN A 31 18.65 -13.72 10.65
N VAL A 32 19.49 -14.29 11.49
CA VAL A 32 19.15 -14.73 12.85
C VAL A 32 20.15 -14.18 13.85
N CYS A 33 19.69 -14.00 15.08
CA CYS A 33 20.60 -13.73 16.19
C CYS A 33 21.39 -15.00 16.52
N PRO A 34 22.74 -14.92 16.65
CA PRO A 34 23.56 -16.08 16.99
C PRO A 34 23.41 -16.53 18.45
N ASP A 35 22.72 -15.76 19.27
CA ASP A 35 22.41 -16.10 20.65
C ASP A 35 21.08 -16.87 20.69
N ASP A 36 21.14 -18.15 20.98
CA ASP A 36 19.99 -19.04 21.03
C ASP A 36 18.99 -18.62 22.13
N VAL A 37 19.45 -17.98 23.21
CA VAL A 37 18.58 -17.45 24.27
C VAL A 37 17.76 -16.26 23.75
N CYS A 38 18.35 -15.44 22.88
CA CYS A 38 17.65 -14.31 22.24
C CYS A 38 16.58 -14.77 21.24
N GLY A 39 16.89 -15.78 20.44
CA GLY A 39 15.95 -16.43 19.50
C GLY A 39 15.37 -15.51 18.41
N TYR A 40 15.96 -14.33 18.15
CA TYR A 40 15.43 -13.42 17.13
C TYR A 40 15.71 -13.96 15.71
N VAL A 41 14.66 -13.96 14.88
CA VAL A 41 14.72 -14.27 13.45
C VAL A 41 14.13 -13.10 12.66
N HIS A 42 14.86 -12.59 11.67
CA HIS A 42 14.34 -11.63 10.71
C HIS A 42 13.62 -12.38 9.58
N TRP A 43 12.32 -12.38 9.62
CA TRP A 43 11.47 -13.12 8.66
C TRP A 43 11.42 -12.47 7.28
N ASN A 44 11.69 -11.17 7.19
CA ASN A 44 11.57 -10.37 5.97
C ASN A 44 10.19 -10.52 5.30
N ASN A 45 9.15 -10.48 6.11
CA ASN A 45 7.77 -10.55 5.62
C ASN A 45 7.41 -9.27 4.86
N PRO A 46 6.50 -9.33 3.88
CA PRO A 46 5.96 -8.15 3.24
C PRO A 46 5.35 -7.18 4.26
N LEU A 47 5.57 -5.89 4.05
CA LEU A 47 4.95 -4.85 4.85
C LEU A 47 3.47 -4.71 4.43
N PRO A 48 2.51 -4.70 5.36
CA PRO A 48 1.11 -4.44 5.04
C PRO A 48 0.92 -2.96 4.72
N VAL A 49 0.33 -2.70 3.55
CA VAL A 49 -0.03 -1.37 3.05
C VAL A 49 -1.53 -1.37 2.79
N VAL A 50 -2.24 -0.36 3.26
CA VAL A 50 -3.65 -0.14 2.90
C VAL A 50 -3.75 0.85 1.75
N ALA A 51 -4.72 0.64 0.86
CA ALA A 51 -4.94 1.49 -0.31
C ALA A 51 -6.43 1.83 -0.48
N ALA A 52 -6.76 3.07 -0.83
CA ALA A 52 -8.13 3.52 -1.04
C ALA A 52 -8.40 3.96 -2.47
N ILE A 53 -9.42 3.38 -3.08
CA ILE A 53 -10.15 3.96 -4.20
C ILE A 53 -11.19 4.89 -3.58
N VAL A 54 -10.83 6.16 -3.38
CA VAL A 54 -11.68 7.15 -2.70
C VAL A 54 -12.71 7.68 -3.67
N GLU A 55 -13.99 7.42 -3.40
CA GLU A 55 -15.12 7.97 -4.14
C GLU A 55 -15.71 9.18 -3.40
N LEU A 56 -15.65 10.34 -4.03
CA LEU A 56 -16.24 11.60 -3.57
C LEU A 56 -17.18 12.11 -4.65
N ASP A 57 -18.47 12.29 -4.33
CA ASP A 57 -19.50 12.77 -5.24
C ASP A 57 -19.55 12.02 -6.59
N GLY A 58 -19.37 10.69 -6.54
CA GLY A 58 -19.40 9.81 -7.71
C GLY A 58 -18.13 9.83 -8.58
N LYS A 59 -17.09 10.57 -8.17
CA LYS A 59 -15.79 10.63 -8.83
C LYS A 59 -14.71 9.98 -7.98
N ILE A 60 -13.65 9.49 -8.61
CA ILE A 60 -12.52 8.88 -7.91
C ILE A 60 -11.40 9.90 -7.75
N LEU A 61 -10.96 10.05 -6.50
CA LEU A 61 -9.83 10.90 -6.15
C LEU A 61 -8.52 10.18 -6.45
N LEU A 62 -7.69 10.80 -7.27
CA LEU A 62 -6.30 10.44 -7.47
C LEU A 62 -5.43 11.59 -6.98
N ALA A 63 -4.36 11.29 -6.25
CA ALA A 63 -3.47 12.30 -5.69
C ALA A 63 -2.02 12.12 -6.15
N ARG A 64 -1.26 13.21 -6.14
CA ARG A 64 0.17 13.20 -6.43
C ARG A 64 0.98 13.47 -5.17
N ASN A 65 1.79 12.50 -4.78
CA ASN A 65 2.73 12.65 -3.68
C ASN A 65 3.86 13.62 -4.07
N ALA A 66 4.32 14.41 -3.10
CA ALA A 66 5.39 15.41 -3.29
C ALA A 66 6.71 14.81 -3.79
N ALA A 67 6.97 13.53 -3.49
CA ALA A 67 8.17 12.82 -3.95
C ALA A 67 8.06 12.27 -5.39
N TRP A 68 6.88 12.38 -6.04
CA TRP A 68 6.67 11.81 -7.36
C TRP A 68 6.84 12.83 -8.49
N PRO A 69 7.21 12.38 -9.70
CA PRO A 69 7.27 13.23 -10.88
C PRO A 69 5.94 13.94 -11.17
N GLU A 70 6.02 15.06 -11.85
CA GLU A 70 4.84 15.76 -12.37
C GLU A 70 3.99 14.83 -13.25
N GLY A 71 2.67 14.95 -13.12
CA GLY A 71 1.70 14.14 -13.86
C GLY A 71 1.47 12.73 -13.32
N MET A 72 2.16 12.31 -12.27
CA MET A 72 1.99 10.98 -11.67
C MET A 72 0.94 11.03 -10.55
N PHE A 73 -0.27 10.52 -10.83
CA PHE A 73 -1.38 10.46 -9.88
C PHE A 73 -1.73 9.01 -9.56
N ALA A 74 -1.92 8.69 -8.29
CA ALA A 74 -2.28 7.36 -7.84
C ALA A 74 -3.33 7.38 -6.72
N LEU A 75 -3.70 6.20 -6.23
CA LEU A 75 -4.60 6.03 -5.09
C LEU A 75 -3.94 6.50 -3.80
N ILE A 76 -4.76 6.85 -2.80
CA ILE A 76 -4.32 7.10 -1.43
C ILE A 76 -3.80 5.79 -0.85
N THR A 77 -2.65 5.84 -0.18
CA THR A 77 -2.02 4.64 0.41
C THR A 77 -1.25 4.99 1.67
N GLY A 78 -1.26 4.10 2.66
CA GLY A 78 -0.43 4.23 3.84
C GLY A 78 -0.06 2.89 4.46
N PHE A 79 0.83 2.91 5.44
CA PHE A 79 1.18 1.72 6.18
C PHE A 79 0.11 1.39 7.21
N LEU A 80 -0.21 0.08 7.32
CA LEU A 80 -1.02 -0.40 8.42
C LEU A 80 -0.20 -0.33 9.71
N GLU A 81 -0.73 0.34 10.73
CA GLU A 81 -0.05 0.52 12.00
C GLU A 81 -0.40 -0.56 13.03
N ASN A 82 0.44 -0.69 14.04
CA ASN A 82 0.20 -1.64 15.13
C ASN A 82 -1.05 -1.23 15.94
N GLY A 83 -1.95 -2.19 16.12
CA GLY A 83 -3.15 -2.01 16.95
C GLY A 83 -4.37 -1.49 16.22
N GLU A 84 -4.33 -1.31 14.90
CA GLU A 84 -5.50 -0.97 14.09
C GLU A 84 -5.91 -2.10 13.15
N THR A 85 -7.18 -2.11 12.76
CA THR A 85 -7.65 -2.99 11.67
C THR A 85 -7.36 -2.34 10.32
N PRO A 86 -7.26 -3.12 9.23
CA PRO A 86 -7.03 -2.54 7.90
C PRO A 86 -8.10 -1.51 7.49
N GLU A 87 -9.35 -1.70 7.90
CA GLU A 87 -10.45 -0.75 7.65
C GLU A 87 -10.25 0.55 8.43
N ALA A 88 -9.81 0.47 9.67
CA ALA A 88 -9.51 1.65 10.48
C ALA A 88 -8.28 2.39 9.93
N GLY A 89 -7.24 1.65 9.54
CA GLY A 89 -6.04 2.20 8.93
C GLY A 89 -6.32 2.96 7.65
N ILE A 90 -7.12 2.39 6.73
CA ILE A 90 -7.44 3.10 5.48
C ILE A 90 -8.34 4.31 5.70
N ALA A 91 -9.27 4.26 6.67
CA ALA A 91 -10.08 5.43 7.01
C ALA A 91 -9.23 6.56 7.60
N ARG A 92 -8.24 6.23 8.44
CA ARG A 92 -7.25 7.16 8.99
C ARG A 92 -6.43 7.81 7.88
N GLU A 93 -5.84 7.02 6.97
CA GLU A 93 -5.02 7.53 5.85
C GLU A 93 -5.83 8.47 4.94
N VAL A 94 -7.07 8.10 4.60
CA VAL A 94 -7.96 8.97 3.82
C VAL A 94 -8.18 10.30 4.54
N PHE A 95 -8.43 10.28 5.84
CA PHE A 95 -8.61 11.50 6.61
C PHE A 95 -7.31 12.32 6.74
N GLU A 96 -6.19 11.70 7.06
CA GLU A 96 -4.90 12.38 7.25
C GLU A 96 -4.39 13.01 5.96
N GLU A 97 -4.53 12.33 4.82
CA GLU A 97 -4.02 12.81 3.54
C GLU A 97 -4.97 13.78 2.82
N THR A 98 -6.29 13.68 3.05
CA THR A 98 -7.29 14.42 2.26
C THR A 98 -8.30 15.22 3.08
N ALA A 99 -8.34 15.06 4.40
CA ALA A 99 -9.36 15.59 5.33
C ALA A 99 -10.80 15.10 5.02
N LEU A 100 -10.96 14.07 4.19
CA LEU A 100 -12.26 13.46 3.93
C LEU A 100 -12.63 12.45 5.02
N THR A 101 -13.92 12.37 5.32
CA THR A 101 -14.47 11.37 6.24
C THR A 101 -14.91 10.12 5.46
N ALA A 102 -14.38 8.96 5.81
CA ALA A 102 -14.79 7.69 5.26
C ALA A 102 -16.18 7.30 5.79
N GLU A 103 -17.18 7.21 4.90
CA GLU A 103 -18.56 6.84 5.22
C GLU A 103 -18.79 5.33 5.09
N GLN A 104 -18.13 4.72 4.11
CA GLN A 104 -18.23 3.30 3.85
C GLN A 104 -16.90 2.79 3.32
N VAL A 105 -16.41 1.70 3.91
CA VAL A 105 -15.17 1.03 3.54
C VAL A 105 -15.52 -0.40 3.09
N THR A 106 -15.16 -0.75 1.85
CA THR A 106 -15.49 -2.06 1.26
C THR A 106 -14.23 -2.67 0.66
N LEU A 107 -13.87 -3.88 1.09
CA LEU A 107 -12.68 -4.57 0.56
C LEU A 107 -12.83 -4.82 -0.95
N VAL A 108 -11.81 -4.47 -1.70
CA VAL A 108 -11.67 -4.79 -3.13
C VAL A 108 -10.85 -6.06 -3.32
N GLY A 109 -9.72 -6.14 -2.64
CA GLY A 109 -8.85 -7.30 -2.72
C GLY A 109 -7.49 -7.08 -2.07
N VAL A 110 -6.66 -8.13 -2.18
CA VAL A 110 -5.29 -8.14 -1.68
C VAL A 110 -4.35 -8.34 -2.87
N TYR A 111 -3.31 -7.50 -2.97
CA TYR A 111 -2.42 -7.42 -4.13
C TYR A 111 -0.96 -7.45 -3.69
N GLU A 112 -0.14 -8.10 -4.48
CA GLU A 112 1.30 -8.11 -4.27
C GLU A 112 1.97 -6.84 -4.81
N PHE A 113 3.00 -6.39 -4.11
CA PHE A 113 3.93 -5.41 -4.66
C PHE A 113 5.37 -5.85 -4.36
N ILE A 114 5.76 -6.95 -5.01
CA ILE A 114 7.02 -7.67 -4.77
C ILE A 114 8.23 -6.74 -4.82
N ARG A 115 8.27 -5.80 -5.76
CA ARG A 115 9.38 -4.86 -5.92
C ARG A 115 9.70 -4.05 -4.65
N LYS A 116 8.68 -3.79 -3.82
CA LYS A 116 8.83 -3.06 -2.56
C LYS A 116 8.76 -3.96 -1.33
N ASN A 117 8.52 -5.27 -1.51
CA ASN A 117 8.20 -6.20 -0.43
C ASN A 117 6.98 -5.72 0.38
N GLU A 118 5.91 -5.37 -0.31
CA GLU A 118 4.65 -4.89 0.27
C GLU A 118 3.50 -5.81 -0.11
N LEU A 119 2.53 -5.92 0.80
CA LEU A 119 1.23 -6.56 0.57
C LEU A 119 0.15 -5.48 0.67
N ILE A 120 -0.50 -5.17 -0.44
CA ILE A 120 -1.50 -4.11 -0.52
C ILE A 120 -2.89 -4.68 -0.23
N ILE A 121 -3.58 -4.14 0.76
CA ILE A 121 -4.98 -4.42 1.08
C ILE A 121 -5.79 -3.23 0.57
N ALA A 122 -6.48 -3.41 -0.55
CA ALA A 122 -7.16 -2.32 -1.25
C ALA A 122 -8.66 -2.28 -0.92
N TYR A 123 -9.14 -1.08 -0.66
CA TYR A 123 -10.53 -0.79 -0.34
C TYR A 123 -11.12 0.22 -1.32
N HIS A 124 -12.42 0.11 -1.58
CA HIS A 124 -13.24 1.19 -2.09
C HIS A 124 -13.80 1.95 -0.89
N VAL A 125 -13.53 3.25 -0.83
CA VAL A 125 -13.92 4.12 0.27
C VAL A 125 -14.86 5.21 -0.27
N ARG A 126 -16.13 5.15 0.12
CA ARG A 126 -17.03 6.28 -0.11
C ARG A 126 -16.79 7.32 0.97
N ALA A 127 -16.49 8.52 0.55
CA ALA A 127 -16.12 9.59 1.46
C ALA A 127 -16.96 10.84 1.25
N SER A 128 -17.02 11.67 2.29
CA SER A 128 -17.69 12.98 2.29
C SER A 128 -16.75 14.05 2.85
N GLY A 129 -17.07 15.31 2.58
CA GLY A 129 -16.34 16.47 3.09
C GLY A 129 -15.72 17.33 2.00
N THR A 130 -14.80 18.19 2.39
CA THR A 130 -14.05 19.06 1.48
C THR A 130 -12.59 18.64 1.49
N VAL A 131 -12.03 18.42 0.30
CA VAL A 131 -10.63 18.00 0.18
C VAL A 131 -9.69 19.08 0.68
N ALA A 132 -8.84 18.73 1.66
CA ALA A 132 -7.71 19.51 2.10
C ALA A 132 -6.50 18.57 2.19
N LEU A 133 -5.55 18.76 1.29
CA LEU A 133 -4.39 17.88 1.18
C LEU A 133 -3.41 18.07 2.33
N SER A 134 -2.84 16.97 2.79
CA SER A 134 -1.69 16.99 3.71
C SER A 134 -0.44 17.54 3.02
N PRO A 135 0.63 17.90 3.75
CA PRO A 135 1.90 18.32 3.16
C PRO A 135 2.58 17.26 2.28
N GLU A 136 2.19 16.00 2.38
CA GLU A 136 2.73 14.91 1.57
C GLU A 136 2.17 14.89 0.16
N LEU A 137 0.99 15.50 -0.05
CA LEU A 137 0.31 15.55 -1.33
C LEU A 137 0.35 16.98 -1.91
N LEU A 138 0.67 17.10 -3.18
CA LEU A 138 0.77 18.41 -3.87
C LEU A 138 -0.49 18.81 -4.61
N GLU A 139 -1.18 17.83 -5.20
CA GLU A 139 -2.37 18.06 -6.00
C GLU A 139 -3.24 16.81 -6.07
N TYR A 140 -4.51 17.00 -6.40
CA TYR A 140 -5.44 15.91 -6.63
C TYR A 140 -6.29 16.13 -7.88
N ARG A 141 -6.88 15.05 -8.37
CA ARG A 141 -7.86 15.07 -9.46
C ARG A 141 -9.07 14.24 -9.05
N LEU A 142 -10.25 14.73 -9.40
CA LEU A 142 -11.48 13.96 -9.32
C LEU A 142 -11.82 13.47 -10.73
N VAL A 143 -11.72 12.17 -10.94
CA VAL A 143 -11.86 11.52 -12.24
C VAL A 143 -13.16 10.75 -12.31
N ASP A 144 -13.94 10.94 -13.38
CA ASP A 144 -15.14 10.15 -13.61
C ASP A 144 -14.75 8.67 -13.84
N PRO A 145 -15.45 7.71 -13.22
CA PRO A 145 -15.07 6.30 -13.28
C PRO A 145 -14.78 5.75 -14.70
N PRO A 146 -15.53 6.08 -15.75
CA PRO A 146 -15.23 5.60 -17.11
C PRO A 146 -13.95 6.17 -17.73
N LEU A 147 -13.40 7.25 -17.16
CA LEU A 147 -12.16 7.89 -17.62
C LEU A 147 -10.91 7.42 -16.88
N LEU A 148 -11.08 6.55 -15.90
CA LEU A 148 -9.96 5.99 -15.13
C LEU A 148 -9.09 5.09 -16.01
N ARG A 149 -7.78 5.16 -15.79
CA ARG A 149 -6.80 4.32 -16.48
C ARG A 149 -5.93 3.61 -15.46
N PRO A 150 -6.20 2.32 -15.17
CA PRO A 150 -5.36 1.53 -14.27
C PRO A 150 -3.95 1.36 -14.83
N TRP A 151 -2.97 1.17 -13.93
CA TRP A 151 -1.57 0.93 -14.30
C TRP A 151 -1.12 -0.46 -13.89
N ARG A 152 -0.05 -0.97 -14.56
CA ARG A 152 0.43 -2.36 -14.39
C ARG A 152 1.37 -2.52 -13.20
N ALA A 153 1.00 -2.03 -12.02
CA ALA A 153 1.78 -2.20 -10.79
C ALA A 153 0.94 -1.92 -9.54
N GLY A 154 1.15 -2.66 -8.48
CA GLY A 154 0.62 -2.37 -7.14
C GLY A 154 -0.87 -2.04 -7.14
N THR A 155 -1.22 -0.83 -6.68
CA THR A 155 -2.61 -0.36 -6.55
C THR A 155 -3.37 -0.22 -7.88
N GLY A 156 -2.69 -0.19 -9.03
CA GLY A 156 -3.35 -0.16 -10.34
C GLY A 156 -4.15 -1.42 -10.64
N TYR A 157 -3.73 -2.57 -10.13
CA TYR A 157 -4.51 -3.81 -10.25
C TYR A 157 -5.80 -3.76 -9.44
N ALA A 158 -5.75 -3.17 -8.25
CA ALA A 158 -6.94 -2.95 -7.42
C ALA A 158 -7.96 -2.04 -8.13
N LEU A 159 -7.48 -0.96 -8.77
CA LEU A 159 -8.33 -0.06 -9.55
C LEU A 159 -8.97 -0.81 -10.74
N ALA A 160 -8.20 -1.65 -11.44
CA ALA A 160 -8.71 -2.46 -12.55
C ALA A 160 -9.80 -3.44 -12.10
N ASP A 161 -9.62 -4.12 -10.98
CA ASP A 161 -10.61 -5.06 -10.45
C ASP A 161 -11.88 -4.34 -9.98
N TRP A 162 -11.72 -3.18 -9.35
CA TRP A 162 -12.85 -2.33 -8.97
C TRP A 162 -13.66 -1.85 -10.19
N MET A 163 -12.99 -1.46 -11.27
CA MET A 163 -13.63 -1.07 -12.53
C MET A 163 -14.34 -2.25 -13.19
N ARG A 164 -13.67 -3.41 -13.26
CA ARG A 164 -14.24 -4.64 -13.83
C ARG A 164 -15.50 -5.08 -13.10
N ALA A 165 -15.51 -5.03 -11.76
CA ALA A 165 -16.68 -5.37 -10.96
C ALA A 165 -17.89 -4.44 -11.22
N ARG A 166 -17.66 -3.27 -11.82
CA ARG A 166 -18.69 -2.29 -12.22
C ARG A 166 -19.04 -2.32 -13.70
N GLY A 167 -18.47 -3.26 -14.47
CA GLY A 167 -18.68 -3.37 -15.91
C GLY A 167 -18.08 -2.19 -16.69
N LEU A 168 -17.06 -1.53 -16.15
CA LEU A 168 -16.37 -0.44 -16.82
C LEU A 168 -15.23 -0.99 -17.67
N ASP A 169 -15.19 -0.58 -18.93
CA ASP A 169 -14.06 -0.88 -19.82
C ASP A 169 -12.86 0.00 -19.48
N PHE A 170 -11.67 -0.57 -19.60
CA PHE A 170 -10.43 0.15 -19.38
C PHE A 170 -9.26 -0.41 -20.18
N GLU A 171 -8.26 0.42 -20.40
CA GLU A 171 -6.95 0.02 -20.88
C GLU A 171 -5.90 0.32 -19.81
N PHE A 172 -4.94 -0.60 -19.66
CA PHE A 172 -3.82 -0.37 -18.77
C PHE A 172 -2.85 0.65 -19.37
N VAL A 173 -2.38 1.55 -18.53
CA VAL A 173 -1.25 2.45 -18.82
C VAL A 173 0.03 1.97 -18.12
N ASP A 174 1.18 2.44 -18.58
CA ASP A 174 2.47 2.05 -18.00
C ASP A 174 2.73 2.73 -16.65
N ARG A 175 2.20 3.93 -16.47
CA ARG A 175 2.39 4.73 -15.27
C ARG A 175 1.08 5.35 -14.79
N PRO A 176 0.93 5.54 -13.46
CA PRO A 176 -0.22 6.25 -12.91
C PRO A 176 -0.31 7.67 -13.46
N GLY A 177 -1.54 8.11 -13.79
CA GLY A 177 -1.81 9.48 -14.22
C GLY A 177 -1.62 9.79 -15.72
N GLN A 178 -1.33 8.77 -16.54
CA GLN A 178 -1.33 8.88 -18.00
C GLN A 178 -2.74 8.81 -18.58
#